data_07929fab053bed1f5353f90bc6853ff4
#
_entry.id   07929fab053bed1f5353f90bc6853ff4
#
_cell.length_a   1.000
_cell.length_b   1.000
_cell.length_c   1.000
_cell.angle_alpha   90.00
_cell.angle_beta   90.00
_cell.angle_gamma   90.00
#
_symmetry.space_group_name_H-M   'P 1'
#
loop_
_entity.id
_entity.type
_entity.pdbx_description
1 polymer ?
#
loop_
_entity_poly.entity_id
_entity_poly.type
_entity_poly.pdbx_seq_one_letter_code
_entity_poly.pdbx_strand_id
1 'polypeptide(L)'
;MTDDIFVKKQGFFDAWAPFYDCPLTAIFYLAVHQRMLEYAKLPENAQVLDIGCGTGRLLRRLAAENPTLQGIGLDLSPQMLAEARSNNRYSNRLMFREGNGESLPFDNSQFDAVFNTISFLHDPNPEKMLAEVARVLQPGGYFYLADTTVREEHGDFHWNFSPSGVRFYSPRRREGLGREAGLAVVQHYYLLGPVLLTVFNKNA
;
A
#
# COMPACT_ATOMS: atom_id res chain seq x y z
N MET A 1 -3.94 -10.86 -21.62
CA MET A 1 -2.79 -9.93 -21.58
C MET A 1 -2.51 -9.37 -20.19
N THR A 2 -3.51 -8.96 -19.42
CA THR A 2 -3.36 -8.49 -18.03
C THR A 2 -2.90 -9.60 -17.08
N ASP A 3 -3.46 -10.81 -17.19
CA ASP A 3 -3.11 -11.95 -16.33
C ASP A 3 -1.63 -12.36 -16.46
N ASP A 4 -1.05 -12.29 -17.67
CA ASP A 4 0.38 -12.60 -17.92
C ASP A 4 1.33 -11.62 -17.20
N ILE A 5 0.95 -10.35 -17.06
CA ILE A 5 1.74 -9.34 -16.33
C ILE A 5 1.75 -9.64 -14.83
N PHE A 6 0.61 -10.04 -14.25
CA PHE A 6 0.52 -10.37 -12.83
C PHE A 6 1.30 -11.64 -12.49
N VAL A 7 1.25 -12.67 -13.33
CA VAL A 7 2.05 -13.90 -13.16
C VAL A 7 3.55 -13.58 -13.16
N LYS A 8 4.02 -12.75 -14.11
CA LYS A 8 5.42 -12.33 -14.17
C LYS A 8 5.84 -11.50 -12.95
N LYS A 9 4.97 -10.61 -12.46
CA LYS A 9 5.21 -9.84 -11.24
C LYS A 9 5.29 -10.74 -10.01
N GLN A 10 4.36 -11.65 -9.87
CA GLN A 10 4.36 -12.63 -8.78
C GLN A 10 5.70 -13.36 -8.72
N GLY A 11 6.15 -13.94 -9.84
CA GLY A 11 7.45 -14.62 -9.92
C GLY A 11 8.65 -13.72 -9.57
N PHE A 12 8.59 -12.44 -9.94
CA PHE A 12 9.62 -11.46 -9.58
C PHE A 12 9.65 -11.21 -8.06
N PHE A 13 8.51 -10.97 -7.43
CA PHE A 13 8.44 -10.73 -5.99
C PHE A 13 8.68 -12.00 -5.16
N ASP A 14 8.28 -13.17 -5.65
CA ASP A 14 8.61 -14.45 -5.03
C ASP A 14 10.13 -14.68 -4.96
N ALA A 15 10.85 -14.35 -6.02
CA ALA A 15 12.31 -14.42 -6.05
C ALA A 15 12.98 -13.40 -5.11
N TRP A 16 12.32 -12.28 -4.84
CA TRP A 16 12.81 -11.23 -3.95
C TRP A 16 12.49 -11.46 -2.47
N ALA A 17 11.46 -12.25 -2.15
CA ALA A 17 10.97 -12.45 -0.79
C ALA A 17 12.08 -12.84 0.22
N PRO A 18 13.02 -13.75 -0.08
CA PRO A 18 14.09 -14.10 0.87
C PRO A 18 15.06 -12.95 1.18
N PHE A 19 15.18 -11.97 0.27
CA PHE A 19 16.08 -10.83 0.40
C PHE A 19 15.38 -9.57 0.90
N TYR A 20 14.04 -9.57 0.90
CA TYR A 20 13.23 -8.40 1.26
C TYR A 20 13.45 -7.96 2.71
N ASP A 21 13.73 -8.92 3.60
CA ASP A 21 13.98 -8.68 5.01
C ASP A 21 15.46 -8.56 5.37
N CYS A 22 16.36 -8.29 4.38
CA CYS A 22 17.75 -8.00 4.70
C CYS A 22 17.86 -6.72 5.56
N PRO A 23 18.90 -6.58 6.42
CA PRO A 23 18.98 -5.48 7.38
C PRO A 23 18.84 -4.08 6.77
N LEU A 24 19.36 -3.86 5.56
CA LEU A 24 19.34 -2.54 4.91
C LEU A 24 17.92 -2.15 4.46
N THR A 25 17.21 -3.05 3.77
CA THR A 25 15.83 -2.83 3.35
C THR A 25 14.90 -2.75 4.56
N ALA A 26 15.16 -3.57 5.59
CA ALA A 26 14.42 -3.56 6.83
C ALA A 26 14.44 -2.20 7.52
N ILE A 27 15.64 -1.57 7.65
CA ILE A 27 15.81 -0.25 8.27
C ILE A 27 15.08 0.82 7.46
N PHE A 28 15.17 0.76 6.12
CA PHE A 28 14.47 1.71 5.24
C PHE A 28 12.95 1.65 5.43
N TYR A 29 12.34 0.46 5.31
CA TYR A 29 10.90 0.30 5.51
C TYR A 29 10.47 0.67 6.94
N LEU A 30 11.28 0.32 7.96
CA LEU A 30 11.01 0.69 9.33
C LEU A 30 10.90 2.22 9.49
N ALA A 31 11.85 2.97 8.90
CA ALA A 31 11.85 4.43 8.96
C ALA A 31 10.66 5.03 8.20
N VAL A 32 10.36 4.52 7.01
CA VAL A 32 9.20 4.98 6.21
C VAL A 32 7.89 4.73 6.98
N HIS A 33 7.68 3.52 7.50
CA HIS A 33 6.49 3.19 8.28
C HIS A 33 6.37 4.06 9.54
N GLN A 34 7.47 4.26 10.27
CA GLN A 34 7.47 5.10 11.47
C GLN A 34 7.01 6.51 11.16
N ARG A 35 7.59 7.11 10.12
CA ARG A 35 7.22 8.47 9.71
C ARG A 35 5.79 8.55 9.18
N MET A 36 5.34 7.56 8.41
CA MET A 36 3.97 7.51 7.89
C MET A 36 2.93 7.44 9.01
N LEU A 37 3.19 6.64 10.04
CA LEU A 37 2.26 6.46 11.17
C LEU A 37 2.11 7.70 12.05
N GLU A 38 3.05 8.65 12.02
CA GLU A 38 2.89 9.95 12.67
C GLU A 38 1.70 10.77 12.10
N TYR A 39 1.30 10.47 10.86
CA TYR A 39 0.21 11.14 10.17
C TYR A 39 -1.06 10.28 10.05
N ALA A 40 -0.98 9.02 10.46
CA ALA A 40 -2.13 8.10 10.38
C ALA A 40 -3.14 8.41 11.49
N LYS A 41 -4.41 8.55 11.08
CA LYS A 41 -5.55 8.73 11.99
C LYS A 41 -6.40 7.48 11.94
N LEU A 42 -6.44 6.74 13.03
CA LEU A 42 -7.21 5.51 13.15
C LEU A 42 -8.21 5.64 14.29
N PRO A 43 -9.48 5.27 14.08
CA PRO A 43 -10.44 5.18 15.17
C PRO A 43 -10.11 4.01 16.11
N GLU A 44 -10.73 3.98 17.26
CA GLU A 44 -10.75 2.78 18.09
C GLU A 44 -11.45 1.63 17.33
N ASN A 45 -10.92 0.40 17.45
CA ASN A 45 -11.39 -0.79 16.72
C ASN A 45 -11.27 -0.69 15.18
N ALA A 46 -10.32 0.09 14.68
CA ALA A 46 -10.12 0.32 13.25
C ALA A 46 -10.04 -0.98 12.44
N GLN A 47 -10.74 -0.99 11.30
CA GLN A 47 -10.60 -2.00 10.25
C GLN A 47 -9.63 -1.47 9.20
N VAL A 48 -8.48 -2.10 9.03
CA VAL A 48 -7.44 -1.62 8.12
C VAL A 48 -7.08 -2.62 7.04
N LEU A 49 -6.78 -2.11 5.85
CA LEU A 49 -6.25 -2.88 4.72
C LEU A 49 -4.85 -2.36 4.38
N ASP A 50 -3.90 -3.27 4.14
CA ASP A 50 -2.57 -2.97 3.61
C ASP A 50 -2.41 -3.66 2.26
N ILE A 51 -2.39 -2.89 1.16
CA ILE A 51 -2.27 -3.38 -0.21
C ILE A 51 -0.79 -3.41 -0.59
N GLY A 52 -0.31 -4.58 -1.07
CA GLY A 52 1.11 -4.82 -1.26
C GLY A 52 1.83 -4.95 0.10
N CYS A 53 1.23 -5.71 1.01
CA CYS A 53 1.67 -5.79 2.41
C CYS A 53 3.04 -6.45 2.60
N GLY A 54 3.58 -7.12 1.57
CA GLY A 54 4.84 -7.86 1.63
C GLY A 54 4.85 -8.84 2.80
N THR A 55 5.88 -8.78 3.62
CA THR A 55 6.05 -9.64 4.82
C THR A 55 5.20 -9.19 6.02
N GLY A 56 4.24 -8.27 5.85
CA GLY A 56 3.27 -7.83 6.86
C GLY A 56 3.83 -6.94 7.96
N ARG A 57 4.96 -6.27 7.75
CA ARG A 57 5.63 -5.43 8.76
C ARG A 57 4.79 -4.26 9.24
N LEU A 58 4.12 -3.54 8.32
CA LEU A 58 3.28 -2.41 8.67
C LEU A 58 2.12 -2.84 9.57
N LEU A 59 1.40 -3.88 9.16
CA LEU A 59 0.26 -4.38 9.95
C LEU A 59 0.66 -4.88 11.34
N ARG A 60 1.79 -5.59 11.46
CA ARG A 60 2.28 -6.02 12.78
C ARG A 60 2.62 -4.83 13.69
N ARG A 61 3.17 -3.76 13.12
CA ARG A 61 3.43 -2.53 13.87
C ARG A 61 2.14 -1.85 14.30
N LEU A 62 1.20 -1.67 13.38
CA LEU A 62 -0.14 -1.12 13.68
C LEU A 62 -0.84 -1.89 14.80
N ALA A 63 -0.80 -3.24 14.74
CA ALA A 63 -1.41 -4.10 15.75
C ALA A 63 -0.70 -4.03 17.12
N ALA A 64 0.60 -3.73 17.14
CA ALA A 64 1.34 -3.52 18.39
C ALA A 64 0.97 -2.21 19.07
N GLU A 65 0.76 -1.14 18.29
CA GLU A 65 0.44 0.19 18.77
C GLU A 65 -1.07 0.38 19.06
N ASN A 66 -1.93 -0.44 18.42
CA ASN A 66 -3.39 -0.36 18.51
C ASN A 66 -3.99 -1.72 18.91
N PRO A 67 -4.28 -1.96 20.20
CA PRO A 67 -4.68 -3.27 20.70
C PRO A 67 -6.00 -3.82 20.15
N THR A 68 -6.90 -2.97 19.68
CA THR A 68 -8.23 -3.33 19.18
C THR A 68 -8.32 -3.37 17.65
N LEU A 69 -7.26 -2.94 16.94
CA LEU A 69 -7.21 -2.90 15.49
C LEU A 69 -7.35 -4.31 14.88
N GLN A 70 -8.14 -4.41 13.82
CA GLN A 70 -8.22 -5.56 12.93
C GLN A 70 -7.57 -5.21 11.59
N GLY A 71 -6.72 -6.07 11.05
CA GLY A 71 -5.99 -5.77 9.82
C GLY A 71 -6.01 -6.91 8.81
N ILE A 72 -6.11 -6.55 7.54
CA ILE A 72 -5.94 -7.48 6.42
C ILE A 72 -4.78 -6.99 5.55
N GLY A 73 -3.82 -7.87 5.30
CA GLY A 73 -2.75 -7.68 4.33
C GLY A 73 -3.08 -8.38 3.03
N LEU A 74 -2.99 -7.66 1.92
CA LEU A 74 -3.14 -8.20 0.58
C LEU A 74 -1.80 -8.12 -0.15
N ASP A 75 -1.38 -9.20 -0.79
CA ASP A 75 -0.19 -9.23 -1.64
C ASP A 75 -0.37 -10.21 -2.80
N LEU A 76 0.34 -10.00 -3.89
CA LEU A 76 0.36 -10.91 -5.04
C LEU A 76 1.26 -12.13 -4.82
N SER A 77 2.27 -12.01 -3.97
CA SER A 77 3.29 -13.02 -3.74
C SER A 77 2.91 -13.99 -2.63
N PRO A 78 2.64 -15.27 -2.90
CA PRO A 78 2.42 -16.31 -1.89
C PRO A 78 3.61 -16.43 -0.92
N GLN A 79 4.84 -16.22 -1.40
CA GLN A 79 6.06 -16.27 -0.59
C GLN A 79 6.10 -15.14 0.43
N MET A 80 5.80 -13.90 0.02
CA MET A 80 5.67 -12.77 0.94
C MET A 80 4.62 -13.05 2.01
N LEU A 81 3.48 -13.60 1.61
CA LEU A 81 2.38 -13.93 2.53
C LEU A 81 2.74 -15.10 3.46
N ALA A 82 3.55 -16.06 3.02
CA ALA A 82 4.06 -17.14 3.89
C ALA A 82 4.93 -16.54 5.00
N GLU A 83 5.85 -15.65 4.66
CA GLU A 83 6.68 -14.90 5.62
C GLU A 83 5.81 -14.03 6.55
N ALA A 84 4.81 -13.33 5.99
CA ALA A 84 3.89 -12.52 6.79
C ALA A 84 3.15 -13.35 7.84
N ARG A 85 2.66 -14.53 7.45
CA ARG A 85 1.96 -15.45 8.37
C ARG A 85 2.90 -16.07 9.40
N SER A 86 4.12 -16.47 9.02
CA SER A 86 5.10 -17.07 9.94
C SER A 86 5.54 -16.09 11.02
N ASN A 87 5.64 -14.80 10.68
CA ASN A 87 6.05 -13.72 11.58
C ASN A 87 4.87 -13.08 12.34
N ASN A 88 3.62 -13.54 12.12
CA ASN A 88 2.42 -12.94 12.70
C ASN A 88 2.19 -13.40 14.15
N ARG A 89 2.38 -12.47 15.10
CA ARG A 89 2.09 -12.68 16.53
C ARG A 89 0.67 -12.24 16.92
N TYR A 90 -0.13 -11.75 15.99
CA TYR A 90 -1.48 -11.21 16.19
C TYR A 90 -2.50 -11.95 15.31
N SER A 91 -2.41 -13.29 15.26
CA SER A 91 -3.19 -14.14 14.35
C SER A 91 -4.71 -14.09 14.57
N ASN A 92 -5.15 -13.60 15.71
CA ASN A 92 -6.56 -13.35 16.03
C ASN A 92 -7.07 -11.98 15.50
N ARG A 93 -6.17 -11.10 15.03
CA ARG A 93 -6.49 -9.74 14.57
C ARG A 93 -5.93 -9.41 13.18
N LEU A 94 -4.89 -10.11 12.74
CA LEU A 94 -4.28 -9.89 11.43
C LEU A 94 -4.46 -11.11 10.54
N MET A 95 -4.96 -10.87 9.34
CA MET A 95 -5.08 -11.88 8.27
C MET A 95 -4.25 -11.46 7.07
N PHE A 96 -3.75 -12.45 6.31
CA PHE A 96 -2.97 -12.23 5.10
C PHE A 96 -3.57 -13.03 3.95
N ARG A 97 -3.92 -12.33 2.86
CA ARG A 97 -4.66 -12.88 1.73
C ARG A 97 -3.94 -12.58 0.42
N GLU A 98 -3.89 -13.56 -0.45
CA GLU A 98 -3.43 -13.37 -1.83
C GLU A 98 -4.48 -12.59 -2.62
N GLY A 99 -4.03 -11.64 -3.42
CA GLY A 99 -4.93 -10.84 -4.26
C GLY A 99 -4.25 -9.68 -4.96
N ASN A 100 -5.03 -9.06 -5.84
CA ASN A 100 -4.61 -7.96 -6.69
C ASN A 100 -5.31 -6.66 -6.28
N GLY A 101 -4.55 -5.56 -6.18
CA GLY A 101 -5.08 -4.24 -5.85
C GLY A 101 -6.10 -3.69 -6.86
N GLU A 102 -6.07 -4.18 -8.10
CA GLU A 102 -7.03 -3.79 -9.15
C GLU A 102 -8.41 -4.48 -9.03
N SER A 103 -8.55 -5.46 -8.14
CA SER A 103 -9.80 -6.20 -7.88
C SER A 103 -9.79 -6.73 -6.46
N LEU A 104 -10.17 -5.89 -5.52
CA LEU A 104 -10.12 -6.19 -4.10
C LEU A 104 -11.28 -7.12 -3.69
N PRO A 105 -10.99 -8.29 -3.09
CA PRO A 105 -12.01 -9.27 -2.71
C PRO A 105 -12.67 -8.89 -1.37
N PHE A 106 -13.12 -7.65 -1.24
CA PHE A 106 -13.71 -7.06 -0.05
C PHE A 106 -15.00 -6.31 -0.39
N ASP A 107 -15.86 -6.15 0.61
CA ASP A 107 -17.11 -5.42 0.48
C ASP A 107 -16.89 -3.91 0.35
N ASN A 108 -17.91 -3.20 -0.17
CA ASN A 108 -17.91 -1.74 -0.21
C ASN A 108 -17.90 -1.19 1.22
N SER A 109 -17.16 -0.11 1.43
CA SER A 109 -17.14 0.62 2.71
C SER A 109 -16.81 -0.29 3.91
N GLN A 110 -15.82 -1.17 3.76
CA GLN A 110 -15.41 -2.12 4.78
C GLN A 110 -14.32 -1.55 5.71
N PHE A 111 -13.44 -0.65 5.22
CA PHE A 111 -12.24 -0.25 5.94
C PHE A 111 -12.27 1.23 6.36
N ASP A 112 -11.80 1.49 7.57
CA ASP A 112 -11.57 2.86 8.08
C ASP A 112 -10.32 3.48 7.47
N ALA A 113 -9.30 2.65 7.21
CA ALA A 113 -8.07 3.07 6.58
C ALA A 113 -7.52 2.00 5.62
N VAL A 114 -6.96 2.49 4.50
CA VAL A 114 -6.19 1.68 3.55
C VAL A 114 -4.77 2.22 3.50
N PHE A 115 -3.79 1.34 3.47
CA PHE A 115 -2.38 1.66 3.34
C PHE A 115 -1.83 1.05 2.06
N ASN A 116 -0.85 1.72 1.46
CA ASN A 116 0.01 1.18 0.42
C ASN A 116 1.38 1.81 0.57
N THR A 117 2.42 0.98 0.72
CA THR A 117 3.78 1.45 0.96
C THR A 117 4.74 0.84 -0.07
N ILE A 118 5.29 1.70 -0.94
CA ILE A 118 6.31 1.34 -1.96
C ILE A 118 5.88 0.11 -2.78
N SER A 119 4.64 0.17 -3.26
CA SER A 119 4.01 -0.89 -4.03
C SER A 119 3.20 -0.31 -5.20
N PHE A 120 2.63 0.89 -5.06
CA PHE A 120 1.82 1.56 -6.08
C PHE A 120 2.61 1.85 -7.37
N LEU A 121 3.90 2.15 -7.24
CA LEU A 121 4.81 2.37 -8.38
C LEU A 121 4.90 1.14 -9.32
N HIS A 122 4.54 -0.03 -8.83
CA HIS A 122 4.49 -1.27 -9.60
C HIS A 122 3.12 -1.55 -10.23
N ASP A 123 2.10 -0.76 -9.93
CA ASP A 123 0.73 -1.04 -10.40
C ASP A 123 0.57 -0.72 -11.89
N PRO A 124 0.12 -1.68 -12.73
CA PRO A 124 -0.06 -1.42 -14.15
C PRO A 124 -1.26 -0.53 -14.45
N ASN A 125 -2.29 -0.53 -13.61
CA ASN A 125 -3.53 0.23 -13.78
C ASN A 125 -3.90 1.00 -12.49
N PRO A 126 -3.15 2.08 -12.18
CA PRO A 126 -3.34 2.84 -10.94
C PRO A 126 -4.76 3.42 -10.78
N GLU A 127 -5.43 3.72 -11.89
CA GLU A 127 -6.82 4.19 -11.89
C GLU A 127 -7.76 3.13 -11.32
N LYS A 128 -7.60 1.86 -11.71
CA LYS A 128 -8.40 0.75 -11.18
C LYS A 128 -8.12 0.51 -9.70
N MET A 129 -6.84 0.50 -9.32
CA MET A 129 -6.48 0.32 -7.93
C MET A 129 -7.09 1.42 -7.05
N LEU A 130 -7.00 2.69 -7.46
CA LEU A 130 -7.57 3.79 -6.69
C LEU A 130 -9.10 3.74 -6.63
N ALA A 131 -9.77 3.32 -7.71
CA ALA A 131 -11.22 3.10 -7.71
C ALA A 131 -11.62 2.01 -6.71
N GLU A 132 -10.86 0.91 -6.63
CA GLU A 132 -11.09 -0.15 -5.65
C GLU A 132 -10.81 0.32 -4.22
N VAL A 133 -9.73 1.09 -3.99
CA VAL A 133 -9.46 1.73 -2.70
C VAL A 133 -10.65 2.61 -2.28
N ALA A 134 -11.14 3.47 -3.18
CA ALA A 134 -12.29 4.32 -2.90
C ALA A 134 -13.55 3.49 -2.61
N ARG A 135 -13.75 2.37 -3.30
CA ARG A 135 -14.90 1.48 -3.08
C ARG A 135 -14.89 0.85 -1.70
N VAL A 136 -13.74 0.32 -1.27
CA VAL A 136 -13.64 -0.43 0.01
C VAL A 136 -13.49 0.46 1.23
N LEU A 137 -13.07 1.73 1.07
CA LEU A 137 -13.03 2.70 2.15
C LEU A 137 -14.44 3.09 2.61
N GLN A 138 -14.62 3.23 3.92
CA GLN A 138 -15.82 3.85 4.49
C GLN A 138 -15.88 5.35 4.13
N PRO A 139 -17.07 5.95 4.06
CA PRO A 139 -17.19 7.40 4.05
C PRO A 139 -16.44 8.03 5.22
N GLY A 140 -15.61 9.03 4.97
CA GLY A 140 -14.70 9.63 5.97
C GLY A 140 -13.41 8.86 6.23
N GLY A 141 -13.24 7.67 5.63
CA GLY A 141 -12.03 6.85 5.73
C GLY A 141 -10.82 7.45 5.01
N TYR A 142 -9.63 6.99 5.33
CA TYR A 142 -8.37 7.52 4.81
C TYR A 142 -7.59 6.50 4.01
N PHE A 143 -6.98 6.96 2.91
CA PHE A 143 -5.96 6.20 2.19
C PHE A 143 -4.59 6.86 2.34
N TYR A 144 -3.63 6.07 2.82
CA TYR A 144 -2.24 6.47 3.07
C TYR A 144 -1.34 5.84 2.00
N LEU A 145 -0.98 6.63 0.99
CA LEU A 145 -0.11 6.21 -0.12
C LEU A 145 1.30 6.75 0.10
N ALA A 146 2.21 5.92 0.58
CA ALA A 146 3.63 6.25 0.73
C ALA A 146 4.44 5.58 -0.38
N ASP A 147 4.94 6.36 -1.33
CA ASP A 147 5.73 5.82 -2.44
C ASP A 147 6.76 6.83 -2.96
N THR A 148 7.75 6.34 -3.71
CA THR A 148 8.73 7.20 -4.36
C THR A 148 8.04 8.13 -5.35
N THR A 149 8.41 9.41 -5.30
CA THR A 149 7.87 10.46 -6.16
C THR A 149 8.97 11.09 -7.01
N VAL A 150 8.55 11.80 -8.05
CA VAL A 150 9.39 12.67 -8.88
C VAL A 150 8.91 14.11 -8.72
N ARG A 151 9.81 15.08 -9.04
CA ARG A 151 9.45 16.48 -9.04
C ARG A 151 8.50 16.79 -10.19
N GLU A 152 7.59 17.75 -10.01
CA GLU A 152 6.60 18.17 -11.00
C GLU A 152 7.23 18.53 -12.35
N GLU A 153 8.39 19.18 -12.33
CA GLU A 153 9.12 19.62 -13.51
C GLU A 153 9.62 18.49 -14.42
N HIS A 154 9.75 17.26 -13.87
CA HIS A 154 10.21 16.09 -14.62
C HIS A 154 9.05 15.29 -15.22
N GLY A 155 7.80 15.58 -14.84
CA GLY A 155 6.64 14.78 -15.21
C GLY A 155 6.68 13.37 -14.62
N ASP A 156 5.73 12.54 -15.04
CA ASP A 156 5.74 11.13 -14.62
C ASP A 156 6.89 10.39 -15.30
N PHE A 157 7.62 9.59 -14.53
CA PHE A 157 8.77 8.84 -15.04
C PHE A 157 8.48 7.34 -15.01
N HIS A 158 8.78 6.65 -16.13
CA HIS A 158 8.61 5.21 -16.27
C HIS A 158 9.96 4.54 -16.52
N TRP A 159 10.28 3.53 -15.73
CA TRP A 159 11.51 2.75 -15.85
C TRP A 159 11.20 1.27 -16.00
N ASN A 160 11.73 0.63 -17.06
CA ASN A 160 11.52 -0.79 -17.38
C ASN A 160 12.42 -1.74 -16.57
N PHE A 161 12.39 -1.61 -15.24
CA PHE A 161 13.20 -2.46 -14.35
C PHE A 161 12.47 -3.73 -13.88
N SER A 162 11.14 -3.74 -13.93
CA SER A 162 10.32 -4.89 -13.53
C SER A 162 9.41 -5.32 -14.70
N PRO A 163 8.74 -6.47 -14.63
CA PRO A 163 7.90 -6.99 -15.71
C PRO A 163 6.81 -6.05 -16.22
N SER A 164 6.36 -5.09 -15.41
CA SER A 164 5.41 -4.02 -15.82
C SER A 164 6.03 -2.64 -15.85
N GLY A 165 7.35 -2.56 -15.63
CA GLY A 165 8.02 -1.31 -15.34
C GLY A 165 7.71 -0.77 -13.94
N VAL A 166 8.36 0.33 -13.61
CA VAL A 166 8.16 1.11 -12.38
C VAL A 166 7.74 2.50 -12.78
N ARG A 167 6.65 3.00 -12.23
CA ARG A 167 6.11 4.32 -12.55
C ARG A 167 6.19 5.23 -11.34
N PHE A 168 6.89 6.34 -11.49
CA PHE A 168 7.01 7.35 -10.46
C PHE A 168 6.05 8.50 -10.78
N TYR A 169 5.12 8.74 -9.87
CA TYR A 169 4.09 9.76 -10.03
C TYR A 169 4.45 11.02 -9.25
N SER A 170 4.34 12.18 -9.89
CA SER A 170 4.44 13.47 -9.23
C SER A 170 3.28 13.69 -8.24
N PRO A 171 3.41 14.58 -7.26
CA PRO A 171 2.32 14.91 -6.34
C PRO A 171 1.03 15.28 -7.08
N ARG A 172 1.12 16.15 -8.07
CA ARG A 172 -0.03 16.61 -8.88
C ARG A 172 -0.70 15.45 -9.65
N ARG A 173 0.09 14.49 -10.18
CA ARG A 173 -0.50 13.32 -10.85
C ARG A 173 -1.24 12.42 -9.85
N ARG A 174 -0.70 12.23 -8.64
CA ARG A 174 -1.40 11.50 -7.56
C ARG A 174 -2.71 12.17 -7.18
N GLU A 175 -2.73 13.52 -7.08
CA GLU A 175 -3.96 14.28 -6.84
C GLU A 175 -5.00 14.05 -7.95
N GLY A 176 -4.57 14.08 -9.22
CA GLY A 176 -5.44 13.82 -10.37
C GLY A 176 -6.07 12.43 -10.30
N LEU A 177 -5.26 11.41 -10.13
CA LEU A 177 -5.69 10.01 -9.99
C LEU A 177 -6.66 9.82 -8.82
N GLY A 178 -6.35 10.41 -7.66
CA GLY A 178 -7.24 10.34 -6.49
C GLY A 178 -8.58 10.99 -6.75
N ARG A 179 -8.59 12.19 -7.37
CA ARG A 179 -9.83 12.92 -7.72
C ARG A 179 -10.69 12.13 -8.70
N GLU A 180 -10.10 11.50 -9.71
CA GLU A 180 -10.80 10.64 -10.67
C GLU A 180 -11.48 9.43 -9.97
N ALA A 181 -10.86 8.93 -8.90
CA ALA A 181 -11.41 7.85 -8.08
C ALA A 181 -12.41 8.33 -6.99
N GLY A 182 -12.67 9.63 -6.86
CA GLY A 182 -13.54 10.18 -5.83
C GLY A 182 -12.86 10.36 -4.46
N LEU A 183 -11.53 10.38 -4.42
CA LEU A 183 -10.74 10.63 -3.23
C LEU A 183 -10.22 12.08 -3.23
N ALA A 184 -10.39 12.78 -2.11
CA ALA A 184 -9.82 14.12 -1.90
C ALA A 184 -8.44 14.03 -1.27
N VAL A 185 -7.46 14.79 -1.78
CA VAL A 185 -6.15 14.91 -1.13
C VAL A 185 -6.28 15.81 0.08
N VAL A 186 -5.85 15.30 1.25
CA VAL A 186 -5.77 16.07 2.49
C VAL A 186 -4.43 16.79 2.57
N GLN A 187 -3.32 16.06 2.35
CA GLN A 187 -1.97 16.60 2.48
C GLN A 187 -0.92 15.68 1.86
N HIS A 188 0.23 16.26 1.54
CA HIS A 188 1.46 15.56 1.18
C HIS A 188 2.54 15.77 2.25
N TYR A 189 3.30 14.71 2.55
CA TYR A 189 4.43 14.75 3.49
C TYR A 189 5.63 14.00 2.92
N TYR A 190 6.79 14.62 2.83
CA TYR A 190 8.03 13.90 2.56
C TYR A 190 8.48 13.13 3.80
N LEU A 191 8.55 11.81 3.70
CA LEU A 191 8.90 10.93 4.83
C LEU A 191 10.41 10.71 4.94
N LEU A 192 11.03 10.23 3.85
CA LEU A 192 12.45 9.92 3.80
C LEU A 192 12.94 10.01 2.35
N GLY A 193 13.90 10.90 2.07
CA GLY A 193 14.39 11.11 0.70
C GLY A 193 13.27 11.41 -0.29
N PRO A 194 13.15 10.65 -1.39
CA PRO A 194 12.10 10.87 -2.38
C PRO A 194 10.76 10.19 -2.03
N VAL A 195 10.62 9.59 -0.85
CA VAL A 195 9.36 8.95 -0.44
C VAL A 195 8.36 10.00 0.01
N LEU A 196 7.27 10.11 -0.74
CA LEU A 196 6.15 11.00 -0.48
C LEU A 196 4.97 10.20 0.06
N LEU A 197 4.45 10.58 1.20
CA LEU A 197 3.13 10.20 1.68
C LEU A 197 2.10 11.17 1.10
N THR A 198 1.12 10.63 0.39
CA THR A 198 -0.10 11.34 0.02
C THR A 198 -1.23 10.78 0.88
N VAL A 199 -1.85 11.64 1.65
CA VAL A 199 -3.03 11.29 2.46
C VAL A 199 -4.27 11.69 1.68
N PHE A 200 -5.11 10.72 1.39
CA PHE A 200 -6.42 10.92 0.79
C PHE A 200 -7.52 10.67 1.81
N ASN A 201 -8.66 11.31 1.60
CA ASN A 201 -9.89 11.05 2.35
C ASN A 201 -11.02 10.73 1.38
N LYS A 202 -11.83 9.74 1.70
CA LYS A 202 -13.11 9.52 1.02
C LYS A 202 -14.15 10.41 1.66
N ASN A 203 -14.70 11.35 0.89
CA ASN A 203 -15.76 12.24 1.39
C ASN A 203 -16.92 11.45 2.02
N ALA A 204 -17.54 12.05 3.04
CA ALA A 204 -18.68 11.48 3.72
C ALA A 204 -19.93 11.42 2.82
#